data_aea57747562a4740be1574d4d04679e7
#
_entry.id   aea57747562a4740be1574d4d04679e7
#
_cell.length_a   1.000
_cell.length_b   1.000
_cell.length_c   1.000
_cell.angle_alpha   90.00
_cell.angle_beta   90.00
_cell.angle_gamma   90.00
#
_symmetry.space_group_name_H-M   'P 1'
#
loop_
_entity.id
_entity.type
_entity.pdbx_description
1 polymer ?
#
loop_
_entity_poly.entity_id
_entity_poly.type
_entity_poly.pdbx_seq_one_letter_code
_entity_poly.pdbx_strand_id
1 'polypeptide(L)'
;MSKSILEKNLEAMEKWYPAFADLIREEHETEDPTNVMVETSWDGETIFRIEQDGRQLYLGGKRNAKEPIQIWSERVGEIHKYAPVFLFGVGSAAYLKDIIEKSSKEVNVVVYEPSIHIFMAI
;
A
#
# COMPACT_ATOMS: atom_id res chain seq x y z
N MET A 1 10.38 -9.61 -22.06
CA MET A 1 9.97 -9.80 -20.66
C MET A 1 9.12 -8.65 -20.19
N SER A 2 8.05 -8.94 -19.49
CA SER A 2 7.20 -7.89 -18.91
C SER A 2 7.90 -7.26 -17.71
N LYS A 3 7.84 -5.93 -17.60
CA LYS A 3 8.34 -5.20 -16.43
C LYS A 3 7.54 -5.56 -15.19
N SER A 4 8.20 -5.63 -14.04
CA SER A 4 7.51 -5.80 -12.76
C SER A 4 6.61 -4.61 -12.44
N ILE A 5 5.67 -4.79 -11.52
CA ILE A 5 4.80 -3.69 -11.08
C ILE A 5 5.63 -2.57 -10.45
N LEU A 6 6.64 -2.92 -9.66
CA LEU A 6 7.55 -1.94 -9.07
C LEU A 6 8.24 -1.08 -10.14
N GLU A 7 8.79 -1.70 -11.18
CA GLU A 7 9.44 -0.96 -12.27
C GLU A 7 8.48 -0.01 -12.98
N LYS A 8 7.26 -0.46 -13.25
CA LYS A 8 6.22 0.40 -13.87
C LYS A 8 5.87 1.58 -12.97
N ASN A 9 5.74 1.34 -11.67
CA ASN A 9 5.45 2.39 -10.70
C ASN A 9 6.61 3.38 -10.56
N LEU A 10 7.85 2.90 -10.55
CA LEU A 10 9.03 3.76 -10.52
C LEU A 10 9.16 4.61 -11.78
N GLU A 11 8.90 4.06 -12.95
CA GLU A 11 8.88 4.82 -14.20
C GLU A 11 7.81 5.91 -14.21
N ALA A 12 6.61 5.61 -13.70
CA ALA A 12 5.55 6.59 -13.57
C ALA A 12 5.92 7.70 -12.58
N MET A 13 6.55 7.34 -11.46
CA MET A 13 7.02 8.28 -10.44
C MET A 13 8.17 9.16 -10.95
N GLU A 14 9.09 8.60 -11.72
CA GLU A 14 10.25 9.29 -12.27
C GLU A 14 9.86 10.50 -13.13
N LYS A 15 8.72 10.41 -13.80
CA LYS A 15 8.14 11.49 -14.59
C LYS A 15 7.84 12.75 -13.78
N TRP A 16 7.41 12.59 -12.54
CA TRP A 16 6.95 13.68 -11.68
C TRP A 16 7.89 13.97 -10.50
N TYR A 17 8.55 12.94 -9.99
CA TYR A 17 9.38 12.97 -8.80
C TYR A 17 10.66 12.14 -8.98
N PRO A 18 11.56 12.56 -9.89
CA PRO A 18 12.76 11.75 -10.24
C PRO A 18 13.69 11.51 -9.06
N ALA A 19 13.89 12.48 -8.19
CA ALA A 19 14.73 12.32 -7.00
C ALA A 19 14.18 11.29 -6.03
N PHE A 20 12.86 11.19 -5.90
CA PHE A 20 12.20 10.21 -5.04
C PHE A 20 12.27 8.81 -5.64
N ALA A 21 12.12 8.69 -6.95
CA ALA A 21 12.31 7.41 -7.65
C ALA A 21 13.74 6.88 -7.48
N ASP A 22 14.73 7.75 -7.56
CA ASP A 22 16.13 7.37 -7.34
C ASP A 22 16.39 6.93 -5.90
N LEU A 23 15.81 7.61 -4.93
CA LEU A 23 15.89 7.22 -3.52
C LEU A 23 15.32 5.82 -3.29
N ILE A 24 14.16 5.51 -3.88
CA ILE A 24 13.55 4.18 -3.75
C ILE A 24 14.43 3.11 -4.38
N ARG A 25 15.03 3.38 -5.54
CA ARG A 25 15.96 2.45 -6.18
C ARG A 25 17.17 2.15 -5.31
N GLU A 26 17.78 3.18 -4.73
CA GLU A 26 18.92 3.02 -3.81
C GLU A 26 18.55 2.17 -2.59
N GLU A 27 17.44 2.48 -1.95
CA GLU A 27 16.96 1.72 -0.78
C GLU A 27 16.64 0.27 -1.15
N HIS A 28 16.07 0.03 -2.31
CA HIS A 28 15.79 -1.32 -2.79
C HIS A 28 17.05 -2.16 -3.01
N GLU A 29 18.14 -1.54 -3.44
CA GLU A 29 19.42 -2.22 -3.66
C GLU A 29 20.15 -2.54 -2.34
N THR A 30 19.99 -1.69 -1.32
CA THR A 30 20.76 -1.76 -0.07
C THR A 30 20.06 -2.56 1.02
N GLU A 31 18.77 -2.72 0.97
CA GLU A 31 17.99 -3.38 2.01
C GLU A 31 17.53 -4.79 1.63
N ASP A 32 17.47 -5.66 2.63
CA ASP A 32 16.95 -7.01 2.47
C ASP A 32 15.43 -6.99 2.30
N PRO A 33 14.89 -7.30 1.10
CA PRO A 33 13.46 -7.28 0.85
C PRO A 33 12.69 -8.42 1.54
N THR A 34 13.37 -9.28 2.30
CA THR A 34 12.76 -10.48 2.89
C THR A 34 11.84 -10.19 4.08
N ASN A 35 11.84 -8.96 4.59
CA ASN A 35 11.02 -8.60 5.74
C ASN A 35 9.52 -8.45 5.42
N VAL A 36 9.18 -8.21 4.16
CA VAL A 36 7.79 -8.07 3.72
C VAL A 36 7.51 -9.07 2.60
N MET A 37 6.63 -10.00 2.85
CA MET A 37 6.21 -11.00 1.87
C MET A 37 4.77 -10.75 1.46
N VAL A 38 4.52 -10.75 0.16
CA VAL A 38 3.17 -10.64 -0.40
C VAL A 38 2.52 -12.02 -0.42
N GLU A 39 1.37 -12.13 0.21
CA GLU A 39 0.61 -13.38 0.27
C GLU A 39 -0.86 -13.12 -0.11
N THR A 40 -1.61 -14.18 -0.25
CA THR A 40 -3.05 -14.11 -0.48
C THR A 40 -3.77 -14.66 0.75
N SER A 41 -4.74 -13.91 1.25
CA SER A 41 -5.61 -14.37 2.34
C SER A 41 -6.48 -15.54 1.88
N TRP A 42 -7.08 -16.26 2.83
CA TRP A 42 -7.95 -17.38 2.50
C TRP A 42 -9.20 -16.97 1.72
N ASP A 43 -9.62 -15.74 1.87
CA ASP A 43 -10.73 -15.15 1.12
C ASP A 43 -10.32 -14.41 -0.17
N GLY A 44 -9.04 -14.52 -0.57
CA GLY A 44 -8.56 -14.11 -1.89
C GLY A 44 -8.03 -12.68 -2.01
N GLU A 45 -7.82 -11.97 -0.90
CA GLU A 45 -7.23 -10.63 -0.91
C GLU A 45 -5.70 -10.68 -0.80
N THR A 46 -5.05 -9.68 -1.38
CA THR A 46 -3.62 -9.47 -1.19
C THR A 46 -3.35 -8.95 0.22
N ILE A 47 -2.49 -9.64 0.94
CA ILE A 47 -2.05 -9.28 2.29
C ILE A 47 -0.53 -9.32 2.37
N PHE A 48 0.03 -8.71 3.39
CA PHE A 48 1.47 -8.73 3.64
C PHE A 48 1.78 -9.47 4.93
N ARG A 49 2.81 -10.30 4.88
CA ARG A 49 3.40 -10.90 6.06
C ARG A 49 4.72 -10.21 6.35
N ILE A 50 4.87 -9.73 7.57
CA ILE A 50 6.08 -9.09 8.06
C ILE A 50 6.72 -9.99 9.11
N GLU A 51 8.02 -10.16 9.02
CA GLU A 51 8.81 -10.81 10.06
C GLU A 51 9.50 -9.73 10.89
N GLN A 52 9.22 -9.73 12.20
CA GLN A 52 9.80 -8.79 13.14
C GLN A 52 10.08 -9.49 14.47
N ASP A 53 11.32 -9.42 14.94
CA ASP A 53 11.75 -10.00 16.21
C ASP A 53 11.37 -11.50 16.39
N GLY A 54 11.52 -12.28 15.32
CA GLY A 54 11.17 -13.70 15.30
C GLY A 54 9.66 -13.98 15.28
N ARG A 55 8.83 -12.95 15.12
CA ARG A 55 7.38 -13.09 15.01
C ARG A 55 6.91 -12.77 13.60
N GLN A 56 5.90 -13.50 13.17
CA GLN A 56 5.22 -13.23 11.90
C GLN A 56 3.96 -12.43 12.17
N LEU A 57 3.89 -11.25 11.57
CA LEU A 57 2.74 -10.36 11.64
C LEU A 57 2.08 -10.26 10.25
N TYR A 58 0.78 -10.32 10.22
CA TYR A 58 0.01 -10.16 8.98
C TYR A 58 -0.62 -8.78 8.94
N LEU A 59 -0.34 -8.06 7.88
CA LEU A 59 -1.07 -6.82 7.55
C LEU A 59 -2.24 -7.18 6.62
N GLY A 60 -3.43 -7.03 7.13
CA GLY A 60 -4.63 -7.64 6.59
C GLY A 60 -4.91 -8.98 7.29
N GLY A 61 -6.08 -9.50 7.24
CA GLY A 61 -6.42 -10.76 7.89
C GLY A 61 -5.94 -11.96 7.08
N LYS A 62 -5.17 -12.86 7.66
CA LYS A 62 -4.74 -14.09 6.99
C LYS A 62 -5.92 -14.94 6.50
N ARG A 63 -6.95 -15.06 7.31
CA ARG A 63 -8.15 -15.87 7.03
C ARG A 63 -9.22 -15.06 6.33
N ASN A 64 -9.47 -13.86 6.81
CA ASN A 64 -10.52 -12.98 6.35
C ASN A 64 -9.97 -11.55 6.24
N ALA A 65 -9.68 -11.12 5.03
CA ALA A 65 -9.19 -9.76 4.75
C ALA A 65 -10.29 -8.86 4.16
N LYS A 66 -11.32 -9.44 3.55
CA LYS A 66 -12.41 -8.69 2.90
C LYS A 66 -13.35 -8.03 3.88
N GLU A 67 -13.79 -8.75 4.91
CA GLU A 67 -14.74 -8.23 5.90
C GLU A 67 -14.20 -7.01 6.66
N PRO A 68 -12.96 -6.99 7.19
CA PRO A 68 -12.40 -5.80 7.81
C PRO A 68 -12.37 -4.59 6.88
N ILE A 69 -12.06 -4.78 5.61
CA ILE A 69 -12.05 -3.71 4.60
C ILE A 69 -13.48 -3.19 4.39
N GLN A 70 -14.45 -4.07 4.28
CA GLN A 70 -15.86 -3.70 4.12
C GLN A 70 -16.38 -2.91 5.32
N ILE A 71 -16.13 -3.38 6.55
CA ILE A 71 -16.51 -2.68 7.78
C ILE A 71 -15.88 -1.30 7.84
N TRP A 72 -14.59 -1.21 7.50
CA TRP A 72 -13.88 0.06 7.47
C TRP A 72 -14.46 1.01 6.43
N SER A 73 -14.74 0.50 5.22
CA SER A 73 -15.35 1.25 4.13
C SER A 73 -16.70 1.84 4.52
N GLU A 74 -17.54 1.05 5.19
CA GLU A 74 -18.85 1.49 5.70
C GLU A 74 -18.72 2.57 6.80
N ARG A 75 -17.73 2.43 7.69
CA ARG A 75 -17.45 3.42 8.73
C ARG A 75 -16.91 4.74 8.20
N VAL A 76 -16.06 4.70 7.19
CA VAL A 76 -15.57 5.90 6.51
C VAL A 76 -16.72 6.62 5.82
N GLY A 77 -17.65 5.87 5.22
CA GLY A 77 -18.81 6.41 4.53
C GLY A 77 -18.43 7.22 3.29
N GLU A 78 -19.22 8.23 2.97
CA GLU A 78 -18.95 9.11 1.84
C GLU A 78 -17.83 10.09 2.15
N ILE A 79 -16.96 10.32 1.17
CA ILE A 79 -15.89 11.32 1.25
C ILE A 79 -16.39 12.58 0.56
N HIS A 80 -16.42 13.69 1.31
CA HIS A 80 -16.84 14.99 0.78
C HIS A 80 -15.91 15.40 -0.38
N LYS A 81 -16.50 15.97 -1.42
CA LYS A 81 -15.82 16.34 -2.68
C LYS A 81 -14.54 17.15 -2.50
N TYR A 82 -14.48 18.02 -1.50
CA TYR A 82 -13.34 18.91 -1.24
C TYR A 82 -12.58 18.59 0.05
N ALA A 83 -12.93 17.50 0.74
CA ALA A 83 -12.24 17.11 1.95
C ALA A 83 -10.85 16.54 1.64
N PRO A 84 -9.78 17.02 2.29
CA PRO A 84 -8.49 16.34 2.22
C PRO A 84 -8.56 15.02 2.99
N VAL A 85 -7.94 14.00 2.46
CA VAL A 85 -7.85 12.68 3.11
C VAL A 85 -6.41 12.39 3.46
N PHE A 86 -6.18 12.02 4.72
CA PHE A 86 -4.86 11.60 5.20
C PHE A 86 -4.94 10.14 5.63
N LEU A 87 -4.12 9.29 5.04
CA LEU A 87 -4.02 7.89 5.36
C LEU A 87 -2.65 7.59 5.99
N PHE A 88 -2.67 7.09 7.22
CA PHE A 88 -1.46 6.68 7.94
C PHE A 88 -1.31 5.16 7.87
N GLY A 89 -0.25 4.73 7.21
CA GLY A 89 -0.01 3.31 6.96
C GLY A 89 -0.85 2.79 5.80
N VAL A 90 -0.21 2.14 4.87
CA VAL A 90 -0.87 1.64 3.65
C VAL A 90 -1.31 0.19 3.81
N GLY A 91 -0.63 -0.56 4.68
CA GLY A 91 -0.87 -2.00 4.82
C GLY A 91 -0.73 -2.71 3.47
N SER A 92 -1.71 -3.51 3.12
CA SER A 92 -1.75 -4.21 1.83
C SER A 92 -2.30 -3.37 0.66
N ALA A 93 -2.49 -2.08 0.85
CA ALA A 93 -3.08 -1.13 -0.07
C ALA A 93 -4.60 -1.29 -0.33
N ALA A 94 -5.25 -2.27 0.24
CA ALA A 94 -6.69 -2.47 0.05
C ALA A 94 -7.53 -1.29 0.57
N TYR A 95 -7.15 -0.71 1.69
CA TYR A 95 -7.80 0.48 2.25
C TYR A 95 -7.57 1.71 1.38
N LEU A 96 -6.35 1.89 0.86
CA LEU A 96 -6.03 2.98 -0.06
C LEU A 96 -6.85 2.87 -1.34
N LYS A 97 -6.98 1.69 -1.89
CA LYS A 97 -7.80 1.43 -3.07
C LYS A 97 -9.26 1.84 -2.83
N ASP A 98 -9.83 1.48 -1.68
CA ASP A 98 -11.20 1.85 -1.31
C ASP A 98 -11.36 3.38 -1.22
N ILE A 99 -10.42 4.07 -0.59
CA ILE A 99 -10.41 5.53 -0.49
C ILE A 99 -10.35 6.19 -1.88
N ILE A 100 -9.49 5.70 -2.75
CA ILE A 100 -9.35 6.23 -4.12
C ILE A 100 -10.65 6.02 -4.90
N GLU A 101 -11.27 4.85 -4.80
CA GLU A 101 -12.54 4.55 -5.48
C GLU A 101 -13.70 5.42 -4.99
N LYS A 102 -13.72 5.75 -3.70
CA LYS A 102 -14.75 6.62 -3.09
C LYS A 102 -14.51 8.11 -3.34
N SER A 103 -13.27 8.50 -3.58
CA SER A 103 -12.90 9.91 -3.71
C SER A 103 -13.17 10.44 -5.10
N SER A 104 -13.63 11.69 -5.17
CA SER A 104 -13.67 12.42 -6.44
C SER A 104 -12.26 12.78 -6.91
N LYS A 105 -12.10 13.15 -8.17
CA LYS A 105 -10.81 13.58 -8.72
C LYS A 105 -10.26 14.86 -8.10
N GLU A 106 -11.09 15.60 -7.41
CA GLU A 106 -10.70 16.86 -6.74
C GLU A 106 -10.22 16.64 -5.30
N VAL A 107 -10.34 15.43 -4.77
CA VAL A 107 -9.87 15.09 -3.42
C VAL A 107 -8.37 14.82 -3.44
N ASN A 108 -7.65 15.52 -2.57
CA ASN A 108 -6.24 15.21 -2.32
C ASN A 108 -6.14 14.10 -1.28
N VAL A 109 -5.56 12.98 -1.67
CA VAL A 109 -5.27 11.86 -0.78
C VAL A 109 -3.78 11.88 -0.49
N VAL A 110 -3.44 12.08 0.78
CA VAL A 110 -2.06 12.07 1.25
C VAL A 110 -1.84 10.80 2.05
N VAL A 111 -0.85 10.03 1.64
CA VAL A 111 -0.52 8.77 2.28
C VAL A 111 0.84 8.88 2.95
N TYR A 112 0.89 8.52 4.22
CA TYR A 112 2.12 8.40 4.97
C TYR A 112 2.38 6.92 5.30
N GLU A 113 3.43 6.37 4.74
CA GLU A 113 3.90 5.01 5.04
C GLU A 113 5.34 5.08 5.57
N PRO A 114 5.56 4.80 6.86
CA PRO A 114 6.90 4.88 7.45
C PRO A 114 7.83 3.76 7.01
N SER A 115 7.30 2.65 6.51
CA SER A 115 8.09 1.51 6.04
C SER A 115 8.28 1.56 4.54
N ILE A 116 9.52 1.74 4.10
CA ILE A 116 9.86 1.70 2.67
C ILE A 116 9.62 0.32 2.06
N HIS A 117 9.78 -0.74 2.83
CA HIS A 117 9.53 -2.12 2.38
C HIS A 117 8.05 -2.34 2.06
N ILE A 118 7.16 -1.87 2.93
CA ILE A 118 5.71 -1.93 2.70
C ILE A 118 5.35 -1.09 1.47
N PHE A 119 5.88 0.12 1.37
CA PHE A 119 5.66 1.00 0.23
C PHE A 119 6.08 0.35 -1.09
N MET A 120 7.23 -0.31 -1.12
CA MET A 120 7.75 -0.98 -2.32
C MET A 120 7.00 -2.25 -2.67
N ALA A 121 6.34 -2.90 -1.71
CA ALA A 121 5.56 -4.12 -1.92
C ALA A 121 4.17 -3.85 -2.54
N ILE A 122 3.71 -2.63 -2.55
CA ILE A 122 2.46 -2.20 -3.18
C ILE A 122 2.64 -2.16 -4.69
#